data_488d30f02eaf059d467a6d9e5fd90301
#
_entry.id   488d30f02eaf059d467a6d9e5fd90301
#
_cell.length_a   1.000
_cell.length_b   1.000
_cell.length_c   1.000
_cell.angle_alpha   90.00
_cell.angle_beta   90.00
_cell.angle_gamma   90.00
#
_symmetry.space_group_name_H-M   'P 1'
#
loop_
_entity.id
_entity.type
_entity.pdbx_description
1 polymer ?
#
loop_
_entity_poly.entity_id
_entity_poly.type
_entity_poly.pdbx_seq_one_letter_code
_entity_poly.pdbx_strand_id
1 'polypeptide(L)'
;EISACLVGSEMCIRDRAQITGISRDIYEASYIDGASKVKAFRYITLPLIKPMMITSLSLNCIGSLKFFDLVYNMTQGGPNHRTEVLATELYAEGFNYFKYGYASAISVVLLVLCLLVTLLVKKVIKVETYES
;
A
#
# COMPACT_ATOMS: atom_id res chain seq x y z
N GLU A 1 -1.06 -1.11 17.24
CA GLU A 1 -0.84 -2.56 17.02
C GLU A 1 -2.00 -3.21 16.23
N ILE A 2 -3.27 -2.91 16.53
CA ILE A 2 -4.44 -3.47 15.82
C ILE A 2 -4.47 -3.07 14.34
N SER A 3 -4.12 -1.83 14.00
CA SER A 3 -4.09 -1.34 12.63
C SER A 3 -2.94 -1.95 11.82
N ALA A 4 -1.78 -2.14 12.42
CA ALA A 4 -0.66 -2.83 11.81
C ALA A 4 -0.98 -4.30 11.54
N CYS A 5 -1.75 -4.93 12.43
CA CYS A 5 -2.23 -6.30 12.28
C CYS A 5 -3.28 -6.43 11.17
N LEU A 6 -4.22 -5.48 11.04
CA LEU A 6 -5.21 -5.46 9.96
C LEU A 6 -4.58 -5.20 8.59
N VAL A 7 -3.69 -4.21 8.49
CA VAL A 7 -2.94 -3.94 7.25
C VAL A 7 -2.04 -5.11 6.89
N GLY A 8 -1.39 -5.73 7.88
CA GLY A 8 -0.58 -6.93 7.69
C GLY A 8 -1.39 -8.14 7.22
N SER A 9 -2.61 -8.34 7.74
CA SER A 9 -3.48 -9.45 7.34
C SER A 9 -4.02 -9.29 5.92
N GLU A 10 -4.44 -8.10 5.53
CA GLU A 10 -4.86 -7.81 4.14
C GLU A 10 -3.72 -8.00 3.15
N MET A 11 -2.51 -7.57 3.51
CA MET A 11 -1.31 -7.74 2.71
C MET A 11 -1.00 -9.24 2.54
N CYS A 12 -1.01 -10.03 3.61
CA CYS A 12 -0.78 -11.48 3.56
C CYS A 12 -1.83 -12.23 2.74
N ILE A 13 -3.10 -11.84 2.80
CA ILE A 13 -4.18 -12.47 2.01
C ILE A 13 -3.98 -12.19 0.52
N ARG A 14 -3.67 -10.94 0.16
CA ARG A 14 -3.39 -10.55 -1.23
C ARG A 14 -2.16 -11.25 -1.78
N ASP A 15 -1.06 -11.26 -1.02
CA ASP A 15 0.18 -11.92 -1.45
C ASP A 15 -0.02 -13.42 -1.64
N ARG A 16 -0.80 -14.06 -0.76
CA ARG A 16 -1.12 -15.49 -0.88
C ARG A 16 -2.01 -15.77 -2.09
N ALA A 17 -3.01 -14.95 -2.35
CA ALA A 17 -3.87 -15.07 -3.53
C ALA A 17 -3.07 -14.94 -4.84
N GLN A 18 -2.09 -14.07 -4.86
CA GLN A 18 -1.22 -13.84 -6.02
C GLN A 18 -0.27 -15.01 -6.29
N ILE A 19 0.29 -15.62 -5.24
CA ILE A 19 1.15 -16.79 -5.36
C ILE A 19 0.36 -17.99 -5.87
N THR A 20 -0.88 -18.15 -5.42
CA THR A 20 -1.77 -19.23 -5.90
C THR A 20 -2.25 -19.05 -7.35
N GLY A 21 -2.16 -17.82 -7.88
CA GLY A 21 -2.47 -17.51 -9.29
C GLY A 21 -1.40 -17.96 -10.28
N ILE A 22 -0.21 -18.34 -9.83
CA ILE A 22 0.85 -18.86 -10.71
C ILE A 22 0.54 -20.34 -11.01
N SER A 23 0.43 -20.69 -12.31
CA SER A 23 0.13 -22.06 -12.70
C SER A 23 1.23 -23.03 -12.24
N ARG A 24 0.82 -24.18 -11.78
CA ARG A 24 1.72 -25.26 -11.33
C ARG A 24 2.64 -25.76 -12.45
N ASP A 25 2.16 -25.70 -13.68
CA ASP A 25 2.87 -26.15 -14.87
C ASP A 25 4.22 -25.43 -15.06
N ILE A 26 4.28 -24.14 -14.69
CA ILE A 26 5.53 -23.35 -14.78
C ILE A 26 6.59 -23.91 -13.81
N TYR A 27 6.15 -24.31 -12.62
CA TYR A 27 7.07 -24.91 -11.64
C TYR A 27 7.50 -26.31 -12.05
N GLU A 28 6.58 -27.11 -12.59
CA GLU A 28 6.88 -28.47 -13.06
C GLU A 28 7.85 -28.43 -14.24
N ALA A 29 7.64 -27.53 -15.19
CA ALA A 29 8.58 -27.31 -16.28
C ALA A 29 9.97 -26.91 -15.78
N SER A 30 10.05 -26.01 -14.80
CA SER A 30 11.33 -25.57 -14.23
C SER A 30 12.08 -26.69 -13.50
N TYR A 31 11.38 -27.64 -12.90
CA TYR A 31 11.99 -28.80 -12.24
C TYR A 31 12.52 -29.81 -13.27
N ILE A 32 11.84 -29.96 -14.41
CA ILE A 32 12.30 -30.80 -15.53
C ILE A 32 13.61 -30.22 -16.10
N ASP A 33 13.72 -28.88 -16.17
CA ASP A 33 14.93 -28.17 -16.60
C ASP A 33 16.06 -28.20 -15.53
N GLY A 34 15.87 -28.88 -14.41
CA GLY A 34 16.88 -29.05 -13.35
C GLY A 34 17.06 -27.81 -12.46
N ALA A 35 16.08 -26.90 -12.43
CA ALA A 35 16.14 -25.76 -11.54
C ALA A 35 15.91 -26.18 -10.07
N SER A 36 16.83 -25.79 -9.19
CA SER A 36 16.60 -25.93 -7.75
C SER A 36 15.47 -25.00 -7.27
N LYS A 37 14.83 -25.35 -6.14
CA LYS A 37 13.76 -24.53 -5.53
C LYS A 37 14.14 -23.06 -5.36
N VAL A 38 15.40 -22.78 -5.03
CA VAL A 38 15.92 -21.41 -4.87
C VAL A 38 16.03 -20.69 -6.21
N LYS A 39 16.46 -21.40 -7.25
CA LYS A 39 16.51 -20.83 -8.62
C LYS A 39 15.12 -20.55 -9.16
N ALA A 40 14.18 -21.47 -8.99
CA ALA A 40 12.79 -21.28 -9.39
C ALA A 40 12.16 -20.09 -8.66
N PHE A 41 12.39 -19.93 -7.36
CA PHE A 41 11.91 -18.78 -6.60
C PHE A 41 12.47 -17.46 -7.13
N ARG A 42 13.79 -17.38 -7.35
CA ARG A 42 14.47 -16.12 -7.73
C ARG A 42 14.20 -15.70 -9.20
N TYR A 43 14.10 -16.66 -10.11
CA TYR A 43 14.00 -16.37 -11.54
C TYR A 43 12.57 -16.49 -12.10
N ILE A 44 11.67 -17.20 -11.42
CA ILE A 44 10.28 -17.37 -11.85
C ILE A 44 9.33 -16.66 -10.90
N THR A 45 9.31 -17.04 -9.62
CA THR A 45 8.33 -16.54 -8.65
C THR A 45 8.50 -15.03 -8.40
N LEU A 46 9.72 -14.61 -8.10
CA LEU A 46 10.01 -13.22 -7.73
C LEU A 46 9.67 -12.20 -8.84
N PRO A 47 10.04 -12.41 -10.11
CA PRO A 47 9.66 -11.48 -11.18
C PRO A 47 8.15 -11.48 -11.46
N LEU A 48 7.48 -12.62 -11.39
CA LEU A 48 6.03 -12.69 -11.60
C LEU A 48 5.23 -11.98 -10.51
N ILE A 49 5.68 -12.04 -9.25
CA ILE A 49 4.98 -11.39 -8.11
C ILE A 49 5.30 -9.90 -8.03
N LYS A 50 6.45 -9.47 -8.58
CA LYS A 50 6.95 -8.10 -8.48
C LYS A 50 5.91 -7.01 -8.80
N PRO A 51 5.16 -7.04 -9.94
CA PRO A 51 4.17 -6.00 -10.25
C PRO A 51 3.04 -5.94 -9.22
N MET A 52 2.64 -7.07 -8.68
CA MET A 52 1.57 -7.17 -7.69
C MET A 52 2.02 -6.67 -6.30
N MET A 53 3.26 -6.97 -5.90
CA MET A 53 3.86 -6.41 -4.68
C MET A 53 3.91 -4.88 -4.72
N ILE A 54 4.22 -4.30 -5.86
CA ILE A 54 4.25 -2.84 -6.04
C ILE A 54 2.87 -2.23 -5.87
N THR A 55 1.85 -2.85 -6.47
CA THR A 55 0.46 -2.40 -6.32
C THR A 55 0.00 -2.48 -4.87
N SER A 56 0.29 -3.58 -4.19
CA SER A 56 -0.02 -3.77 -2.78
C SER A 56 0.69 -2.74 -1.89
N LEU A 57 1.98 -2.51 -2.12
CA LEU A 57 2.76 -1.50 -1.39
C LEU A 57 2.23 -0.08 -1.63
N SER A 58 1.90 0.26 -2.87
CA SER A 58 1.33 1.58 -3.20
C SER A 58 0.00 1.81 -2.48
N LEU A 59 -0.89 0.81 -2.48
CA LEU A 59 -2.18 0.90 -1.80
C LEU A 59 -2.01 1.05 -0.28
N ASN A 60 -1.06 0.33 0.32
CA ASN A 60 -0.78 0.45 1.75
C ASN A 60 -0.20 1.83 2.11
N CYS A 61 0.71 2.36 1.30
CA CYS A 61 1.25 3.71 1.52
C CYS A 61 0.16 4.78 1.43
N ILE A 62 -0.73 4.69 0.42
CA ILE A 62 -1.86 5.62 0.29
C ILE A 62 -2.84 5.45 1.46
N GLY A 63 -3.13 4.21 1.84
CA GLY A 63 -4.01 3.90 2.97
C GLY A 63 -3.49 4.48 4.27
N SER A 64 -2.17 4.41 4.53
CA SER A 64 -1.57 4.97 5.73
C SER A 64 -1.61 6.51 5.78
N LEU A 65 -1.50 7.18 4.63
CA LEU A 65 -1.65 8.65 4.56
C LEU A 65 -3.09 9.12 4.78
N LYS A 66 -4.07 8.30 4.39
CA LYS A 66 -5.50 8.56 4.57
C LYS A 66 -6.09 7.96 5.84
N PHE A 67 -5.26 7.59 6.80
CA PHE A 67 -5.69 6.85 7.97
C PHE A 67 -6.45 7.75 8.94
N PHE A 68 -7.76 7.93 8.67
CA PHE A 68 -8.66 8.81 9.40
C PHE A 68 -9.46 8.06 10.49
N ASP A 69 -10.14 6.99 10.08
CA ASP A 69 -11.19 6.36 10.90
C ASP A 69 -10.69 5.88 12.25
N LEU A 70 -9.54 5.26 12.29
CA LEU A 70 -9.01 4.69 13.53
C LEU A 70 -8.50 5.79 14.47
N VAL A 71 -7.77 6.77 13.93
CA VAL A 71 -7.27 7.89 14.76
C VAL A 71 -8.43 8.72 15.30
N TYR A 72 -9.44 8.99 14.48
CA TYR A 72 -10.60 9.77 14.87
C TYR A 72 -11.43 9.04 15.94
N ASN A 73 -11.71 7.74 15.74
CA ASN A 73 -12.53 6.96 16.68
C ASN A 73 -11.81 6.64 18.00
N MET A 74 -10.48 6.49 18.00
CA MET A 74 -9.73 6.12 19.20
C MET A 74 -9.26 7.33 20.01
N THR A 75 -8.73 8.34 19.37
CA THR A 75 -8.01 9.42 20.05
C THR A 75 -8.53 10.83 19.75
N GLN A 76 -9.29 11.00 18.65
CA GLN A 76 -9.74 12.32 18.16
C GLN A 76 -8.60 13.35 18.10
N GLY A 77 -7.36 12.87 17.78
CA GLY A 77 -6.16 13.71 17.77
C GLY A 77 -5.47 13.91 19.13
N GLY A 78 -6.08 13.43 20.24
CA GLY A 78 -5.55 13.62 21.61
C GLY A 78 -4.47 12.63 22.04
N PRO A 79 -3.79 12.87 23.18
CA PRO A 79 -3.74 14.12 23.94
C PRO A 79 -2.77 15.14 23.30
N ASN A 80 -3.07 16.41 23.37
CA ASN A 80 -2.22 17.52 22.90
C ASN A 80 -1.81 17.42 21.41
N HIS A 81 -2.72 17.07 20.50
CA HIS A 81 -2.47 16.97 19.06
C HIS A 81 -1.34 16.00 18.66
N ARG A 82 -0.94 15.08 19.56
CA ARG A 82 0.20 14.17 19.34
C ARG A 82 -0.13 13.01 18.39
N THR A 83 -1.39 12.71 18.19
CA THR A 83 -1.86 11.62 17.32
C THR A 83 -2.58 12.16 16.08
N GLU A 84 -2.55 13.47 15.88
CA GLU A 84 -3.17 14.11 14.70
C GLU A 84 -2.48 13.66 13.42
N VAL A 85 -3.29 13.33 12.44
CA VAL A 85 -2.88 13.07 11.06
C VAL A 85 -3.54 14.10 10.15
N LEU A 86 -2.97 14.34 8.97
CA LEU A 86 -3.50 15.33 8.02
C LEU A 86 -4.98 15.14 7.71
N ALA A 87 -5.46 13.90 7.74
CA ALA A 87 -6.87 13.60 7.49
C ALA A 87 -7.79 14.00 8.65
N THR A 88 -7.33 13.87 9.91
CA THR A 88 -8.10 14.32 11.08
C THR A 88 -8.12 15.84 11.19
N GLU A 89 -7.01 16.49 10.88
CA GLU A 89 -6.93 17.96 10.87
C GLU A 89 -7.81 18.56 9.77
N LEU A 90 -7.81 17.96 8.56
CA LEU A 90 -8.71 18.35 7.48
C LEU A 90 -10.18 18.28 7.92
N TYR A 91 -10.55 17.21 8.61
CA TYR A 91 -11.92 17.04 9.10
C TYR A 91 -12.26 18.09 10.17
N ALA A 92 -11.37 18.29 11.15
CA ALA A 92 -11.59 19.26 12.21
C ALA A 92 -11.72 20.68 11.67
N GLU A 93 -10.83 21.13 10.80
CA GLU A 93 -10.87 22.48 10.21
C GLU A 93 -12.07 22.68 9.27
N GLY A 94 -12.46 21.64 8.51
CA GLY A 94 -13.59 21.72 7.59
C GLY A 94 -14.95 21.63 8.29
N PHE A 95 -15.13 20.71 9.21
CA PHE A 95 -16.45 20.42 9.78
C PHE A 95 -16.66 21.00 11.19
N ASN A 96 -15.63 21.05 12.02
CA ASN A 96 -15.77 21.59 13.37
C ASN A 96 -15.57 23.12 13.40
N TYR A 97 -14.59 23.64 12.64
CA TYR A 97 -14.26 25.06 12.62
C TYR A 97 -14.81 25.81 11.39
N PHE A 98 -15.44 25.12 10.45
CA PHE A 98 -16.04 25.68 9.24
C PHE A 98 -15.08 26.50 8.36
N LYS A 99 -13.77 26.24 8.47
CA LYS A 99 -12.72 26.90 7.67
C LYS A 99 -12.47 26.15 6.36
N TYR A 100 -13.45 26.18 5.48
CA TYR A 100 -13.42 25.41 4.21
C TYR A 100 -12.21 25.70 3.33
N GLY A 101 -11.72 26.97 3.31
CA GLY A 101 -10.56 27.35 2.54
C GLY A 101 -9.26 26.66 3.01
N TYR A 102 -9.08 26.55 4.31
CA TYR A 102 -7.91 25.86 4.90
C TYR A 102 -8.02 24.34 4.73
N ALA A 103 -9.19 23.77 4.97
CA ALA A 103 -9.46 22.35 4.76
C ALA A 103 -9.23 21.92 3.30
N SER A 104 -9.64 22.78 2.32
CA SER A 104 -9.40 22.51 0.90
C SER A 104 -7.90 22.56 0.56
N ALA A 105 -7.12 23.45 1.16
CA ALA A 105 -5.68 23.48 0.99
C ALA A 105 -5.01 22.22 1.53
N ILE A 106 -5.40 21.74 2.71
CA ILE A 106 -4.90 20.46 3.28
C ILE A 106 -5.23 19.29 2.36
N SER A 107 -6.44 19.25 1.79
CA SER A 107 -6.83 18.17 0.87
C SER A 107 -5.99 18.14 -0.41
N VAL A 108 -5.64 19.30 -0.96
CA VAL A 108 -4.75 19.40 -2.13
C VAL A 108 -3.34 18.92 -1.78
N VAL A 109 -2.81 19.31 -0.63
CA VAL A 109 -1.50 18.84 -0.15
C VAL A 109 -1.48 17.32 0.01
N LEU A 110 -2.54 16.75 0.60
CA LEU A 110 -2.67 15.31 0.78
C LEU A 110 -2.74 14.57 -0.56
N LEU A 111 -3.48 15.13 -1.53
CA LEU A 111 -3.55 14.59 -2.89
C LEU A 111 -2.17 14.59 -3.57
N VAL A 112 -1.45 15.71 -3.50
CA VAL A 112 -0.09 15.82 -4.08
C VAL A 112 0.86 14.84 -3.42
N LEU A 113 0.81 14.69 -2.10
CA LEU A 113 1.61 13.70 -1.36
C LEU A 113 1.31 12.27 -1.82
N CYS A 114 0.05 11.90 -1.96
CA CYS A 114 -0.34 10.56 -2.45
C CYS A 114 0.19 10.30 -3.86
N LEU A 115 0.10 11.30 -4.76
CA LEU A 115 0.65 11.19 -6.12
C LEU A 115 2.17 11.03 -6.11
N LEU A 116 2.88 11.84 -5.33
CA LEU A 116 4.33 11.76 -5.21
C LEU A 116 4.78 10.40 -4.68
N VAL A 117 4.14 9.90 -3.62
CA VAL A 117 4.45 8.57 -3.07
C VAL A 117 4.22 7.48 -4.11
N THR A 118 3.10 7.52 -4.83
CA THR A 118 2.79 6.54 -5.88
C THR A 118 3.83 6.56 -7.02
N LEU A 119 4.22 7.75 -7.46
CA LEU A 119 5.24 7.92 -8.50
C LEU A 119 6.62 7.44 -8.02
N LEU A 120 6.99 7.74 -6.77
CA LEU A 120 8.24 7.28 -6.17
C LEU A 120 8.28 5.75 -6.08
N VAL A 121 7.22 5.12 -5.60
CA VAL A 121 7.13 3.65 -5.51
C VAL A 121 7.28 3.03 -6.89
N LYS A 122 6.59 3.54 -7.91
CA LYS A 122 6.71 3.06 -9.29
C LYS A 122 8.11 3.27 -9.87
N LYS A 123 8.76 4.39 -9.57
CA LYS A 123 10.10 4.71 -10.08
C LYS A 123 11.19 3.86 -9.41
N VAL A 124 11.11 3.65 -8.09
CA VAL A 124 12.09 2.87 -7.32
C VAL A 124 12.05 1.40 -7.71
N ILE A 125 10.85 0.88 -7.94
CA ILE A 125 10.66 -0.50 -8.34
C ILE A 125 10.35 -0.49 -9.83
N LYS A 126 11.40 -0.39 -10.67
CA LYS A 126 11.32 -0.45 -12.14
C LYS A 126 10.39 -1.59 -12.58
N VAL A 127 9.14 -1.26 -12.91
CA VAL A 127 8.16 -2.23 -13.43
C VAL A 127 8.41 -2.36 -14.92
N GLU A 128 9.03 -3.44 -15.34
CA GLU A 128 8.84 -3.91 -16.70
C GLU A 128 7.42 -4.48 -16.75
N THR A 129 6.49 -3.68 -17.24
CA THR A 129 5.14 -4.14 -17.55
C THR A 129 5.28 -5.07 -18.75
N TYR A 130 5.26 -6.37 -18.51
CA TYR A 130 5.01 -7.32 -19.58
C TYR A 130 3.52 -7.20 -19.91
N GLU A 131 3.19 -6.32 -20.85
CA GLU A 131 1.92 -6.38 -21.57
C GLU A 131 1.98 -7.62 -22.45
N SER A 132 1.19 -8.62 -22.10
CA SER A 132 0.85 -9.74 -22.98
C SER A 132 -0.35 -9.38 -23.82
#